data_bb2f3c2d4b584a0d75c47d48b3949a08
#
_entry.id   bb2f3c2d4b584a0d75c47d48b3949a08
#
_cell.length_a   1.000
_cell.length_b   1.000
_cell.length_c   1.000
_cell.angle_alpha   90.00
_cell.angle_beta   90.00
_cell.angle_gamma   90.00
#
_symmetry.space_group_name_H-M   'P 1'
#
loop_
_entity.id
_entity.type
_entity.pdbx_description
1 polymer ?
#
loop_
_entity_poly.entity_id
_entity_poly.type
_entity_poly.pdbx_seq_one_letter_code
_entity_poly.pdbx_strand_id
1 'polypeptide(L)'
;MAGTKEIRMKIRSVQNTRKITKAMEMVAASKMRRAQERMRAARPYADKIRNVAAHISHANPEYRHPFLIARDTVKKVGAILITTDKGLCGGLNTNVQRLALARIKEWESEGEQFEVCCIGNKGLGFMQRMGAHIVSQAEIGRASCRERVFITV
;
A
#
# COMPACT_ATOMS: atom_id res chain seq x y z
N MET A 1 21.88 10.21 42.11
CA MET A 1 22.00 11.39 41.21
C MET A 1 22.86 11.03 40.01
N ALA A 2 22.38 11.24 38.81
CA ALA A 2 23.18 11.00 37.60
C ALA A 2 24.38 11.97 37.57
N GLY A 3 25.60 11.44 37.44
CA GLY A 3 26.80 12.27 37.44
C GLY A 3 26.84 13.17 36.20
N THR A 4 27.47 14.35 36.30
CA THR A 4 27.62 15.35 35.23
C THR A 4 28.17 14.73 33.95
N LYS A 5 29.03 13.72 34.05
CA LYS A 5 29.58 12.96 32.92
C LYS A 5 28.50 12.18 32.15
N GLU A 6 27.57 11.55 32.87
CA GLU A 6 26.46 10.79 32.27
C GLU A 6 25.51 11.71 31.51
N ILE A 7 25.18 12.88 32.09
CA ILE A 7 24.34 13.88 31.39
C ILE A 7 25.00 14.38 30.10
N ARG A 8 26.29 14.66 30.14
CA ARG A 8 27.03 15.07 28.92
C ARG A 8 27.03 13.98 27.84
N MET A 9 27.19 12.71 28.23
CA MET A 9 27.09 11.59 27.27
C MET A 9 25.70 11.47 26.67
N LYS A 10 24.63 11.63 27.46
CA LYS A 10 23.25 11.64 26.96
C LYS A 10 23.01 12.79 25.99
N ILE A 11 23.47 14.01 26.31
CA ILE A 11 23.36 15.16 25.39
C ILE A 11 24.05 14.88 24.06
N ARG A 12 25.27 14.34 24.10
CA ARG A 12 26.04 14.01 22.88
C ARG A 12 25.31 12.91 22.04
N SER A 13 24.75 11.89 22.69
CA SER A 13 23.97 10.84 22.04
C SER A 13 22.73 11.41 21.35
N VAL A 14 21.97 12.26 22.02
CA VAL A 14 20.78 12.92 21.43
C VAL A 14 21.17 13.82 20.26
N GLN A 15 22.25 14.58 20.36
CA GLN A 15 22.76 15.41 19.27
C GLN A 15 23.15 14.58 18.05
N ASN A 16 23.78 13.42 18.25
CA ASN A 16 24.13 12.51 17.14
C ASN A 16 22.87 11.92 16.50
N THR A 17 21.90 11.47 17.31
CA THR A 17 20.61 10.98 16.80
C THR A 17 19.88 12.06 15.99
N ARG A 18 19.89 13.31 16.47
CA ARG A 18 19.32 14.44 15.72
C ARG A 18 19.98 14.63 14.33
N LYS A 19 21.32 14.52 14.26
CA LYS A 19 22.03 14.62 12.96
C LYS A 19 21.64 13.48 12.02
N ILE A 20 21.55 12.26 12.51
CA ILE A 20 21.15 11.09 11.73
C ILE A 20 19.70 11.25 11.22
N THR A 21 18.76 11.61 12.09
CA THR A 21 17.36 11.79 11.69
C THR A 21 17.19 12.92 10.67
N LYS A 22 17.95 14.00 10.80
CA LYS A 22 17.94 15.10 9.80
C LYS A 22 18.46 14.64 8.44
N ALA A 23 19.51 13.85 8.42
CA ALA A 23 20.03 13.27 7.18
C ALA A 23 19.01 12.30 6.54
N MET A 24 18.35 11.46 7.36
CA MET A 24 17.28 10.57 6.87
C MET A 24 16.10 11.34 6.31
N GLU A 25 15.71 12.46 6.93
CA GLU A 25 14.65 13.35 6.44
C GLU A 25 14.98 13.88 5.05
N MET A 26 16.20 14.38 4.83
CA MET A 26 16.63 14.91 3.52
C MET A 26 16.61 13.81 2.44
N VAL A 27 17.09 12.62 2.75
CA VAL A 27 17.05 11.48 1.82
C VAL A 27 15.62 11.06 1.51
N ALA A 28 14.75 10.99 2.52
CA ALA A 28 13.34 10.65 2.34
C ALA A 28 12.60 11.69 1.49
N ALA A 29 12.84 12.99 1.74
CA ALA A 29 12.26 14.08 0.96
C ALA A 29 12.65 14.00 -0.54
N SER A 30 13.93 13.72 -0.83
CA SER A 30 14.39 13.53 -2.21
C SER A 30 13.72 12.34 -2.90
N LYS A 31 13.56 11.22 -2.20
CA LYS A 31 12.87 10.03 -2.74
C LYS A 31 11.37 10.30 -2.96
N MET A 32 10.72 10.99 -2.03
CA MET A 32 9.33 11.38 -2.15
C MET A 32 9.10 12.27 -3.36
N ARG A 33 9.95 13.27 -3.57
CA ARG A 33 9.87 14.15 -4.75
C ARG A 33 9.94 13.37 -6.05
N ARG A 34 10.90 12.44 -6.18
CA ARG A 34 11.01 11.58 -7.38
C ARG A 34 9.78 10.69 -7.59
N ALA A 35 9.19 10.16 -6.51
CA ALA A 35 7.98 9.37 -6.59
C ALA A 35 6.78 10.21 -7.05
N GLN A 36 6.65 11.44 -6.54
CA GLN A 36 5.62 12.38 -6.95
C GLN A 36 5.78 12.82 -8.43
N GLU A 37 6.99 13.05 -8.89
CA GLU A 37 7.28 13.36 -10.30
C GLU A 37 6.84 12.21 -11.22
N ARG A 38 7.17 10.97 -10.87
CA ARG A 38 6.72 9.77 -11.61
C ARG A 38 5.20 9.62 -11.62
N MET A 39 4.55 9.82 -10.49
CA MET A 39 3.09 9.77 -10.38
C MET A 39 2.45 10.84 -11.28
N ARG A 40 2.96 12.08 -11.24
CA ARG A 40 2.43 13.17 -12.07
C ARG A 40 2.61 12.88 -13.56
N ALA A 41 3.74 12.29 -13.96
CA ALA A 41 3.99 11.90 -15.35
C ALA A 41 3.06 10.78 -15.82
N ALA A 42 2.70 9.83 -14.94
CA ALA A 42 1.83 8.72 -15.29
C ALA A 42 0.32 9.08 -15.26
N ARG A 43 -0.08 10.12 -14.53
CA ARG A 43 -1.48 10.50 -14.34
C ARG A 43 -2.25 10.78 -15.64
N PRO A 44 -1.71 11.58 -16.60
CA PRO A 44 -2.43 11.84 -17.86
C PRO A 44 -2.73 10.56 -18.64
N TYR A 45 -1.82 9.59 -18.60
CA TYR A 45 -2.01 8.30 -19.24
C TYR A 45 -3.14 7.49 -18.57
N ALA A 46 -3.16 7.44 -17.25
CA ALA A 46 -4.21 6.77 -16.49
C ALA A 46 -5.61 7.37 -16.78
N ASP A 47 -5.70 8.70 -16.86
CA ASP A 47 -6.95 9.39 -17.15
C ASP A 47 -7.43 9.08 -18.60
N LYS A 48 -6.51 9.03 -19.57
CA LYS A 48 -6.84 8.65 -20.94
C LYS A 48 -7.28 7.19 -21.06
N ILE A 49 -6.64 6.26 -20.37
CA ILE A 49 -7.06 4.85 -20.37
C ILE A 49 -8.45 4.69 -19.78
N ARG A 50 -8.77 5.39 -18.69
CA ARG A 50 -10.13 5.35 -18.13
C ARG A 50 -11.18 5.81 -19.13
N ASN A 51 -10.91 6.90 -19.83
CA ASN A 51 -11.81 7.40 -20.86
C ASN A 51 -11.97 6.38 -22.00
N VAL A 52 -10.88 5.79 -22.48
CA VAL A 52 -10.93 4.75 -23.52
C VAL A 52 -11.74 3.54 -23.04
N ALA A 53 -11.51 3.05 -21.82
CA ALA A 53 -12.28 1.95 -21.25
C ALA A 53 -13.78 2.28 -21.15
N ALA A 54 -14.14 3.49 -20.73
CA ALA A 54 -15.51 3.95 -20.70
C ALA A 54 -16.14 4.00 -22.09
N HIS A 55 -15.43 4.52 -23.09
CA HIS A 55 -15.92 4.54 -24.47
C HIS A 55 -16.10 3.13 -25.06
N ILE A 56 -15.18 2.20 -24.80
CA ILE A 56 -15.30 0.82 -25.25
C ILE A 56 -16.52 0.15 -24.64
N SER A 57 -16.81 0.40 -23.37
CA SER A 57 -17.98 -0.17 -22.70
C SER A 57 -19.31 0.28 -23.28
N HIS A 58 -19.34 1.48 -23.93
CA HIS A 58 -20.54 2.03 -24.56
C HIS A 58 -20.62 1.77 -26.07
N ALA A 59 -19.47 1.58 -26.75
CA ALA A 59 -19.40 1.53 -28.21
C ALA A 59 -19.78 0.18 -28.81
N ASN A 60 -19.69 -0.94 -28.07
CA ASN A 60 -19.99 -2.28 -28.59
C ASN A 60 -20.97 -3.03 -27.68
N PRO A 61 -22.28 -2.90 -27.92
CA PRO A 61 -23.28 -3.63 -27.14
C PRO A 61 -23.25 -5.15 -27.36
N GLU A 62 -22.73 -5.62 -28.52
CA GLU A 62 -22.67 -7.05 -28.84
C GLU A 62 -21.51 -7.78 -28.18
N TYR A 63 -20.36 -7.11 -27.95
CA TYR A 63 -19.20 -7.69 -27.26
C TYR A 63 -19.01 -7.07 -25.89
N ARG A 64 -19.42 -7.78 -24.87
CA ARG A 64 -19.15 -7.40 -23.47
C ARG A 64 -17.96 -8.19 -22.93
N HIS A 65 -16.87 -7.49 -22.66
CA HIS A 65 -15.71 -8.11 -22.02
C HIS A 65 -16.10 -8.64 -20.63
N PRO A 66 -15.67 -9.86 -20.22
CA PRO A 66 -16.04 -10.46 -18.93
C PRO A 66 -15.79 -9.58 -17.70
N PHE A 67 -14.80 -8.69 -17.75
CA PHE A 67 -14.50 -7.73 -16.68
C PHE A 67 -15.43 -6.50 -16.64
N LEU A 68 -16.24 -6.28 -17.69
CA LEU A 68 -17.19 -5.16 -17.75
C LEU A 68 -18.64 -5.60 -17.50
N ILE A 69 -18.87 -6.89 -17.31
CA ILE A 69 -20.19 -7.43 -17.00
C ILE A 69 -20.42 -7.32 -15.51
N ALA A 70 -21.49 -6.59 -15.13
CA ALA A 70 -21.96 -6.61 -13.74
C ALA A 70 -22.47 -8.01 -13.39
N ARG A 71 -22.07 -8.54 -12.26
CA ARG A 71 -22.54 -9.84 -11.78
C ARG A 71 -23.72 -9.64 -10.86
N ASP A 72 -24.78 -10.42 -11.06
CA ASP A 72 -25.98 -10.36 -10.22
C ASP A 72 -25.73 -10.79 -8.78
N THR A 73 -24.79 -11.73 -8.58
CA THR A 73 -24.37 -12.21 -7.26
C THR A 73 -22.86 -12.21 -7.14
N VAL A 74 -22.34 -11.52 -6.14
CA VAL A 74 -20.92 -11.51 -5.80
C VAL A 74 -20.70 -12.54 -4.70
N LYS A 75 -19.92 -13.58 -4.97
CA LYS A 75 -19.58 -14.62 -3.98
C LYS A 75 -18.25 -14.35 -3.28
N LYS A 76 -17.31 -13.72 -4.00
CA LYS A 76 -15.96 -13.45 -3.51
C LYS A 76 -15.53 -12.03 -3.89
N VAL A 77 -14.93 -11.33 -2.94
CA VAL A 77 -14.35 -10.01 -3.13
C VAL A 77 -12.84 -10.09 -3.01
N GLY A 78 -12.13 -9.59 -4.02
CA GLY A 78 -10.68 -9.46 -3.99
C GLY A 78 -10.25 -8.06 -3.54
N ALA A 79 -9.44 -7.97 -2.49
CA ALA A 79 -8.92 -6.71 -1.99
C ALA A 79 -7.40 -6.62 -2.18
N ILE A 80 -6.90 -5.48 -2.64
CA ILE A 80 -5.46 -5.19 -2.69
C ILE A 80 -5.13 -4.21 -1.58
N LEU A 81 -4.40 -4.69 -0.56
CA LEU A 81 -3.96 -3.88 0.57
C LEU A 81 -2.53 -3.40 0.37
N ILE A 82 -2.37 -2.09 0.19
CA ILE A 82 -1.06 -1.46 0.00
C ILE A 82 -0.65 -0.76 1.29
N THR A 83 0.47 -1.21 1.87
CA THR A 83 1.04 -0.67 3.11
C THR A 83 2.55 -0.51 2.97
N THR A 84 3.22 0.02 3.97
CA THR A 84 4.69 0.13 3.95
C THR A 84 5.35 -1.15 4.46
N ASP A 85 6.60 -1.40 4.05
CA ASP A 85 7.41 -2.51 4.61
C ASP A 85 7.94 -2.18 5.99
N LYS A 86 8.31 -0.91 6.21
CA LYS A 86 8.87 -0.41 7.46
C LYS A 86 7.91 0.59 8.12
N GLY A 87 8.09 0.81 9.41
CA GLY A 87 7.39 1.86 10.15
C GLY A 87 7.88 3.27 9.80
N LEU A 88 7.80 4.19 10.75
CA LEU A 88 8.19 5.60 10.66
C LEU A 88 7.34 6.43 9.68
N CYS A 89 6.10 6.02 9.46
CA CYS A 89 5.13 6.68 8.58
C CYS A 89 3.93 7.25 9.38
N GLY A 90 4.08 7.48 10.67
CA GLY A 90 3.00 7.95 11.55
C GLY A 90 1.83 6.96 11.57
N GLY A 91 0.61 7.47 11.49
CA GLY A 91 -0.62 6.67 11.52
C GLY A 91 -1.04 6.06 10.18
N LEU A 92 -0.24 6.16 9.12
CA LEU A 92 -0.64 5.73 7.77
C LEU A 92 -1.12 4.28 7.75
N ASN A 93 -0.28 3.34 8.20
CA ASN A 93 -0.63 1.91 8.19
C ASN A 93 -1.84 1.61 9.07
N THR A 94 -1.90 2.20 10.26
CA THR A 94 -3.01 2.01 11.20
C THR A 94 -4.35 2.49 10.62
N ASN A 95 -4.35 3.64 9.94
CA ASN A 95 -5.55 4.17 9.32
C ASN A 95 -6.02 3.31 8.14
N VAL A 96 -5.10 2.84 7.30
CA VAL A 96 -5.42 1.92 6.20
C VAL A 96 -5.96 0.60 6.73
N GLN A 97 -5.34 0.03 7.76
CA GLN A 97 -5.79 -1.22 8.39
C GLN A 97 -7.17 -1.07 9.02
N ARG A 98 -7.46 0.06 9.68
CA ARG A 98 -8.79 0.36 10.25
C ARG A 98 -9.85 0.44 9.15
N LEU A 99 -9.55 1.12 8.05
CA LEU A 99 -10.45 1.21 6.91
C LEU A 99 -10.70 -0.17 6.28
N ALA A 100 -9.64 -0.96 6.09
CA ALA A 100 -9.74 -2.32 5.57
C ALA A 100 -10.64 -3.21 6.46
N LEU A 101 -10.46 -3.14 7.78
CA LEU A 101 -11.31 -3.87 8.72
C LEU A 101 -12.79 -3.48 8.63
N ALA A 102 -13.08 -2.19 8.48
CA ALA A 102 -14.46 -1.73 8.32
C ALA A 102 -15.09 -2.34 7.06
N ARG A 103 -14.34 -2.33 5.93
CA ARG A 103 -14.81 -2.92 4.68
C ARG A 103 -14.97 -4.44 4.74
N ILE A 104 -14.04 -5.14 5.36
CA ILE A 104 -14.12 -6.60 5.54
C ILE A 104 -15.38 -6.97 6.33
N LYS A 105 -15.69 -6.25 7.41
CA LYS A 105 -16.90 -6.49 8.18
C LYS A 105 -18.18 -6.25 7.38
N GLU A 106 -18.19 -5.25 6.50
CA GLU A 106 -19.30 -5.02 5.57
C GLU A 106 -19.52 -6.24 4.66
N TRP A 107 -18.48 -6.73 4.00
CA TRP A 107 -18.55 -7.90 3.12
C TRP A 107 -18.93 -9.19 3.85
N GLU A 108 -18.38 -9.41 5.05
CA GLU A 108 -18.78 -10.55 5.90
C GLU A 108 -20.27 -10.47 6.28
N SER A 109 -20.82 -9.28 6.55
CA SER A 109 -22.24 -9.10 6.83
C SER A 109 -23.13 -9.36 5.61
N GLU A 110 -22.60 -9.16 4.40
CA GLU A 110 -23.27 -9.47 3.13
C GLU A 110 -23.12 -10.94 2.73
N GLY A 111 -22.36 -11.72 3.50
CA GLY A 111 -22.11 -13.15 3.25
C GLY A 111 -21.07 -13.43 2.17
N GLU A 112 -20.27 -12.43 1.80
CA GLU A 112 -19.24 -12.52 0.80
C GLU A 112 -17.93 -13.04 1.42
N GLN A 113 -17.23 -13.92 0.70
CA GLN A 113 -15.86 -14.32 1.06
C GLN A 113 -14.88 -13.29 0.55
N PHE A 114 -13.92 -12.87 1.38
CA PHE A 114 -12.88 -11.97 0.93
C PHE A 114 -11.52 -12.67 0.78
N GLU A 115 -10.81 -12.27 -0.24
CA GLU A 115 -9.44 -12.67 -0.52
C GLU A 115 -8.57 -11.42 -0.59
N VAL A 116 -7.35 -11.47 -0.03
CA VAL A 116 -6.50 -10.28 0.04
C VAL A 116 -5.15 -10.52 -0.62
N CYS A 117 -4.73 -9.54 -1.43
CA CYS A 117 -3.37 -9.42 -1.92
C CYS A 117 -2.66 -8.32 -1.11
N CYS A 118 -1.58 -8.67 -0.41
CA CYS A 118 -0.85 -7.74 0.45
C CYS A 118 0.40 -7.21 -0.26
N ILE A 119 0.49 -5.88 -0.40
CA ILE A 119 1.71 -5.19 -0.84
C ILE A 119 2.27 -4.44 0.36
N GLY A 120 3.45 -4.87 0.83
CA GLY A 120 4.11 -4.33 2.01
C GLY A 120 3.94 -5.19 3.26
N ASN A 121 5.05 -5.33 4.00
CA ASN A 121 5.15 -6.25 5.14
C ASN A 121 4.25 -5.88 6.34
N LYS A 122 3.91 -4.60 6.52
CA LYS A 122 3.05 -4.17 7.63
C LYS A 122 1.60 -4.62 7.45
N GLY A 123 1.08 -4.61 6.22
CA GLY A 123 -0.24 -5.14 5.89
C GLY A 123 -0.27 -6.66 5.94
N LEU A 124 0.76 -7.30 5.41
CA LEU A 124 0.88 -8.76 5.45
C LEU A 124 0.81 -9.30 6.88
N GLY A 125 1.67 -8.80 7.77
CA GLY A 125 1.68 -9.26 9.17
C GLY A 125 0.40 -8.91 9.95
N PHE A 126 -0.34 -7.90 9.53
CA PHE A 126 -1.66 -7.59 10.09
C PHE A 126 -2.71 -8.60 9.61
N MET A 127 -2.81 -8.88 8.30
CA MET A 127 -3.77 -9.80 7.73
C MET A 127 -3.54 -11.25 8.15
N GLN A 128 -2.27 -11.67 8.30
CA GLN A 128 -1.92 -12.98 8.85
C GLN A 128 -2.44 -13.17 10.28
N ARG A 129 -2.32 -12.17 11.14
CA ARG A 129 -2.86 -12.22 12.51
C ARG A 129 -4.38 -12.24 12.57
N MET A 130 -5.03 -11.67 11.57
CA MET A 130 -6.49 -11.71 11.41
C MET A 130 -7.01 -13.04 10.86
N GLY A 131 -6.13 -13.93 10.39
CA GLY A 131 -6.53 -15.17 9.74
C GLY A 131 -7.13 -14.99 8.35
N ALA A 132 -6.87 -13.85 7.68
CA ALA A 132 -7.39 -13.58 6.34
C ALA A 132 -6.77 -14.51 5.29
N HIS A 133 -7.55 -14.89 4.29
CA HIS A 133 -7.05 -15.67 3.15
C HIS A 133 -6.19 -14.79 2.23
N ILE A 134 -4.86 -14.96 2.30
CA ILE A 134 -3.89 -14.20 1.52
C ILE A 134 -3.55 -14.96 0.25
N VAL A 135 -3.97 -14.43 -0.90
CA VAL A 135 -3.73 -15.03 -2.22
C VAL A 135 -2.33 -14.72 -2.71
N SER A 136 -1.84 -13.50 -2.48
CA SER A 136 -0.55 -13.06 -2.97
C SER A 136 0.07 -12.02 -2.03
N GLN A 137 1.39 -11.96 -2.04
CA GLN A 137 2.15 -11.00 -1.27
C GLN A 137 3.30 -10.41 -2.10
N ALA A 138 3.59 -9.14 -1.89
CA ALA A 138 4.73 -8.47 -2.49
C ALA A 138 5.36 -7.49 -1.49
N GLU A 139 6.68 -7.43 -1.47
CA GLU A 139 7.41 -6.41 -0.73
C GLU A 139 7.63 -5.19 -1.62
N ILE A 140 7.46 -3.99 -1.06
CA ILE A 140 7.76 -2.76 -1.79
C ILE A 140 9.27 -2.61 -1.98
N GLY A 141 10.08 -3.21 -1.12
CA GLY A 141 11.51 -3.37 -1.16
C GLY A 141 12.31 -2.12 -1.58
N ARG A 142 13.60 -2.15 -1.46
CA ARG A 142 14.45 -1.29 -2.29
C ARG A 142 14.27 -1.82 -3.71
N ALA A 143 13.44 -1.17 -4.50
CA ALA A 143 13.21 -1.53 -5.90
C ALA A 143 14.56 -1.60 -6.63
N SER A 144 15.19 -2.76 -6.54
CA SER A 144 16.08 -3.23 -7.57
C SER A 144 15.15 -3.48 -8.76
N CYS A 145 15.31 -2.71 -9.80
CA CYS A 145 14.47 -2.65 -11.00
C CYS A 145 14.47 -3.98 -11.79
N ARG A 146 14.68 -5.14 -11.17
CA ARG A 146 14.90 -6.45 -11.81
C ARG A 146 14.07 -7.60 -11.28
N GLU A 147 13.33 -7.44 -10.20
CA GLU A 147 12.48 -8.52 -9.74
C GLU A 147 11.09 -8.40 -10.36
N ARG A 148 10.84 -9.31 -11.27
CA ARG A 148 9.52 -9.57 -11.86
C ARG A 148 8.58 -9.92 -10.72
N VAL A 149 7.57 -9.10 -10.52
CA VAL A 149 6.42 -9.47 -9.69
C VAL A 149 5.73 -10.63 -10.41
N PHE A 150 5.93 -11.84 -9.94
CA PHE A 150 5.12 -12.97 -10.36
C PHE A 150 3.78 -12.84 -9.67
N ILE A 151 2.81 -12.25 -10.36
CA ILE A 151 1.40 -12.38 -9.99
C ILE A 151 0.98 -13.75 -10.52
N THR A 152 0.94 -14.75 -9.64
CA THR A 152 0.27 -16.00 -9.94
C THR A 152 -1.21 -15.76 -9.69
N VAL A 153 -1.99 -15.73 -10.75
CA VAL A 153 -3.46 -15.66 -10.72
C VAL A 153 -4.00 -17.08 -10.50
#